data_8afc41ed14faa1bc1e23d61c70c07146
#
_entry.id   8afc41ed14faa1bc1e23d61c70c07146
#
_cell.length_a   1.000
_cell.length_b   1.000
_cell.length_c   1.000
_cell.angle_alpha   90.00
_cell.angle_beta   90.00
_cell.angle_gamma   90.00
#
_symmetry.space_group_name_H-M   'P 1'
#
loop_
_entity.id
_entity.type
_entity.pdbx_description
1 polymer ?
#
loop_
_entity_poly.entity_id
_entity_poly.type
_entity_poly.pdbx_seq_one_letter_code
_entity_poly.pdbx_strand_id
1 'polypeptide(L)'
;MEVIAEQAGVAISTVYAIFKNKRGILRAIRAVWHQESGQRDIYQEALVQPDAGGRLDLVAHATRRQWETGASMIAIYRGAAATDSEAATELHSALQGRRTHLNHFIEASSTFFRQELTTAQASAIFRALTLAELYEELTTYSGWSADDYEQWLAQTLKQQLLMQK
;
A
#
# COMPACT_ATOMS: atom_id res chain seq x y z
N MET A 1 21.20 0.08 -16.06
CA MET A 1 21.25 1.56 -16.22
C MET A 1 21.28 1.95 -17.68
N GLU A 2 22.06 1.27 -18.53
CA GLU A 2 22.17 1.56 -19.97
C GLU A 2 20.81 1.52 -20.68
N VAL A 3 20.10 0.40 -20.56
CA VAL A 3 18.75 0.23 -21.17
C VAL A 3 17.77 1.32 -20.71
N ILE A 4 17.84 1.73 -19.44
CA ILE A 4 16.97 2.79 -18.91
C ILE A 4 17.32 4.14 -19.54
N ALA A 5 18.60 4.45 -19.69
CA ALA A 5 19.07 5.68 -20.32
C ALA A 5 18.68 5.72 -21.81
N GLU A 6 18.85 4.61 -22.52
CA GLU A 6 18.47 4.46 -23.92
C GLU A 6 16.96 4.67 -24.12
N GLN A 7 16.13 4.00 -23.33
CA GLN A 7 14.66 4.14 -23.40
C GLN A 7 14.18 5.55 -23.03
N ALA A 8 14.89 6.22 -22.12
CA ALA A 8 14.59 7.60 -21.72
C ALA A 8 15.17 8.66 -22.67
N GLY A 9 15.98 8.27 -23.66
CA GLY A 9 16.63 9.18 -24.61
C GLY A 9 17.65 10.12 -23.96
N VAL A 10 18.30 9.70 -22.86
CA VAL A 10 19.26 10.51 -22.12
C VAL A 10 20.61 9.80 -22.00
N ALA A 11 21.67 10.56 -21.68
CA ALA A 11 22.98 9.95 -21.42
C ALA A 11 22.96 9.11 -20.12
N ILE A 12 23.72 8.02 -20.09
CA ILE A 12 23.88 7.16 -18.90
C ILE A 12 24.36 7.99 -17.70
N SER A 13 25.25 8.94 -17.92
CA SER A 13 25.76 9.85 -16.88
C SER A 13 24.65 10.68 -16.25
N THR A 14 23.63 11.07 -17.01
CA THR A 14 22.45 11.78 -16.50
C THR A 14 21.64 10.91 -15.55
N VAL A 15 21.43 9.64 -15.89
CA VAL A 15 20.72 8.70 -15.03
C VAL A 15 21.48 8.50 -13.71
N TYR A 16 22.80 8.32 -13.77
CA TYR A 16 23.64 8.21 -12.57
C TYR A 16 23.67 9.50 -11.74
N ALA A 17 23.70 10.66 -12.37
CA ALA A 17 23.68 11.95 -11.68
C ALA A 17 22.40 12.14 -10.85
N ILE A 18 21.25 11.73 -11.40
CA ILE A 18 19.93 11.88 -10.75
C ILE A 18 19.72 10.79 -9.70
N PHE A 19 19.86 9.53 -10.08
CA PHE A 19 19.42 8.40 -9.27
C PHE A 19 20.54 7.68 -8.52
N LYS A 20 21.80 7.94 -8.88
CA LYS A 20 23.03 7.33 -8.33
C LYS A 20 23.18 5.83 -8.61
N ASN A 21 22.12 5.03 -8.42
CA ASN A 21 22.08 3.59 -8.65
C ASN A 21 20.66 3.11 -8.91
N LYS A 22 20.47 1.82 -9.18
CA LYS A 22 19.15 1.19 -9.39
C LYS A 22 18.21 1.38 -8.20
N ARG A 23 18.73 1.31 -6.99
CA ARG A 23 17.96 1.54 -5.75
C ARG A 23 17.39 2.96 -5.69
N GLY A 24 18.14 3.97 -6.16
CA GLY A 24 17.65 5.34 -6.28
C GLY A 24 16.48 5.47 -7.24
N ILE A 25 16.50 4.73 -8.35
CA ILE A 25 15.36 4.67 -9.30
C ILE A 25 14.13 4.07 -8.62
N LEU A 26 14.28 2.93 -7.94
CA LEU A 26 13.17 2.30 -7.22
C LEU A 26 12.55 3.25 -6.18
N ARG A 27 13.39 3.97 -5.43
CA ARG A 27 12.90 4.97 -4.46
C ARG A 27 12.14 6.12 -5.14
N ALA A 28 12.61 6.59 -6.28
CA ALA A 28 11.95 7.64 -7.04
C ALA A 28 10.57 7.17 -7.56
N ILE A 29 10.50 5.97 -8.12
CA ILE A 29 9.23 5.35 -8.55
C ILE A 29 8.25 5.28 -7.38
N ARG A 30 8.70 4.82 -6.22
CA ARG A 30 7.86 4.74 -5.02
C ARG A 30 7.42 6.12 -4.52
N ALA A 31 8.28 7.12 -4.60
CA ALA A 31 7.94 8.47 -4.17
C ALA A 31 6.85 9.09 -5.06
N VAL A 32 6.96 8.95 -6.37
CA VAL A 32 5.93 9.39 -7.33
C VAL A 32 4.61 8.68 -7.06
N TRP A 33 4.63 7.35 -6.92
CA TRP A 33 3.43 6.58 -6.62
C TRP A 33 2.75 7.01 -5.29
N HIS A 34 3.51 7.27 -4.23
CA HIS A 34 2.94 7.77 -2.98
C HIS A 34 2.27 9.13 -3.14
N GLN A 35 2.82 9.99 -4.00
CA GLN A 35 2.23 11.28 -4.31
C GLN A 35 0.94 11.13 -5.12
N GLU A 36 0.95 10.31 -6.16
CA GLU A 36 -0.20 10.08 -7.04
C GLU A 36 -1.36 9.36 -6.34
N SER A 37 -1.05 8.41 -5.47
CA SER A 37 -2.08 7.67 -4.73
C SER A 37 -2.80 8.52 -3.68
N GLY A 38 -2.14 9.55 -3.13
CA GLY A 38 -2.68 10.38 -2.05
C GLY A 38 -2.98 9.63 -0.74
N GLN A 39 -2.63 8.35 -0.67
CA GLN A 39 -3.02 7.46 0.44
C GLN A 39 -2.63 7.98 1.83
N ARG A 40 -1.50 8.71 1.94
CA ARG A 40 -1.03 9.22 3.23
C ARG A 40 -1.98 10.25 3.81
N ASP A 41 -2.47 11.15 2.98
CA ASP A 41 -3.40 12.20 3.41
C ASP A 41 -4.74 11.59 3.81
N ILE A 42 -5.23 10.58 3.05
CA ILE A 42 -6.44 9.85 3.38
C ILE A 42 -6.31 9.11 4.73
N TYR A 43 -5.15 8.50 5.02
CA TYR A 43 -4.92 7.88 6.34
C TYR A 43 -4.87 8.90 7.48
N GLN A 44 -4.32 10.10 7.26
CA GLN A 44 -4.36 11.18 8.26
C GLN A 44 -5.80 11.65 8.50
N GLU A 45 -6.59 11.80 7.44
CA GLU A 45 -8.02 12.11 7.54
C GLU A 45 -8.77 11.03 8.31
N ALA A 46 -8.51 9.75 8.02
CA ALA A 46 -9.11 8.64 8.75
C ALA A 46 -8.82 8.67 10.25
N LEU A 47 -7.61 9.06 10.66
CA LEU A 47 -7.23 9.11 12.07
C LEU A 47 -8.00 10.16 12.87
N VAL A 48 -8.47 11.24 12.24
CA VAL A 48 -9.24 12.30 12.91
C VAL A 48 -10.76 12.09 12.84
N GLN A 49 -11.24 11.09 12.10
CA GLN A 49 -12.66 10.77 12.08
C GLN A 49 -13.15 10.29 13.46
N PRO A 50 -14.23 10.86 13.99
CA PRO A 50 -14.78 10.44 15.28
C PRO A 50 -15.48 9.09 15.22
N ASP A 51 -16.03 8.72 14.05
CA ASP A 51 -16.74 7.48 13.81
C ASP A 51 -15.80 6.37 13.31
N ALA A 52 -15.85 5.25 14.00
CA ALA A 52 -15.04 4.08 13.66
C ALA A 52 -15.36 3.51 12.26
N GLY A 53 -16.62 3.53 11.87
CA GLY A 53 -17.05 3.10 10.54
C GLY A 53 -16.46 4.00 9.45
N GLY A 54 -16.54 5.31 9.63
CA GLY A 54 -15.96 6.30 8.71
C GLY A 54 -14.45 6.19 8.58
N ARG A 55 -13.73 5.85 9.68
CA ARG A 55 -12.28 5.54 9.61
C ARG A 55 -11.99 4.39 8.66
N LEU A 56 -12.77 3.31 8.74
CA LEU A 56 -12.56 2.13 7.91
C LEU A 56 -13.03 2.34 6.46
N ASP A 57 -14.01 3.21 6.22
CA ASP A 57 -14.38 3.63 4.87
C ASP A 57 -13.22 4.36 4.18
N LEU A 58 -12.63 5.34 4.85
CA LEU A 58 -11.47 6.07 4.33
C LEU A 58 -10.26 5.16 4.11
N VAL A 59 -10.05 4.16 4.98
CA VAL A 59 -8.98 3.18 4.80
C VAL A 59 -9.23 2.28 3.58
N ALA A 60 -10.47 1.85 3.35
CA ALA A 60 -10.81 1.09 2.15
C ALA A 60 -10.55 1.93 0.89
N HIS A 61 -10.95 3.19 0.91
CA HIS A 61 -10.66 4.14 -0.16
C HIS A 61 -9.15 4.33 -0.38
N ALA A 62 -8.37 4.56 0.68
CA ALA A 62 -6.91 4.66 0.60
C ALA A 62 -6.27 3.40 0.01
N THR A 63 -6.76 2.21 0.40
CA THR A 63 -6.26 0.92 -0.10
C THR A 63 -6.57 0.75 -1.58
N ARG A 64 -7.78 1.08 -2.02
CA ARG A 64 -8.14 1.11 -3.44
C ARG A 64 -7.20 2.02 -4.21
N ARG A 65 -7.08 3.29 -3.82
CA ARG A 65 -6.19 4.28 -4.46
C ARG A 65 -4.75 3.79 -4.53
N GLN A 66 -4.31 3.14 -3.46
CA GLN A 66 -2.97 2.56 -3.38
C GLN A 66 -2.72 1.52 -4.47
N TRP A 67 -3.65 0.60 -4.69
CA TRP A 67 -3.44 -0.51 -5.60
C TRP A 67 -3.89 -0.21 -7.03
N GLU A 68 -4.90 0.62 -7.21
CA GLU A 68 -5.31 1.12 -8.52
C GLU A 68 -4.16 1.84 -9.25
N THR A 69 -3.35 2.60 -8.50
CA THR A 69 -2.18 3.31 -9.05
C THR A 69 -0.86 2.55 -8.90
N GLY A 70 -0.79 1.57 -8.01
CA GLY A 70 0.46 0.96 -7.57
C GLY A 70 0.74 -0.47 -8.02
N ALA A 71 -0.18 -1.13 -8.73
CA ALA A 71 0.02 -2.52 -9.14
C ALA A 71 1.29 -2.70 -10.00
N SER A 72 1.51 -1.82 -10.98
CA SER A 72 2.73 -1.84 -11.80
C SER A 72 4.00 -1.57 -10.99
N MET A 73 3.93 -0.69 -10.02
CA MET A 73 5.07 -0.37 -9.13
C MET A 73 5.49 -1.59 -8.31
N ILE A 74 4.56 -2.30 -7.69
CA ILE A 74 4.90 -3.49 -6.89
C ILE A 74 5.46 -4.61 -7.76
N ALA A 75 4.98 -4.78 -8.99
CA ALA A 75 5.52 -5.73 -9.95
C ALA A 75 6.98 -5.40 -10.33
N ILE A 76 7.29 -4.12 -10.57
CA ILE A 76 8.67 -3.65 -10.83
C ILE A 76 9.58 -3.97 -9.64
N TYR A 77 9.14 -3.68 -8.41
CA TYR A 77 9.90 -3.96 -7.20
C TYR A 77 10.18 -5.46 -7.02
N ARG A 78 9.18 -6.32 -7.22
CA ARG A 78 9.32 -7.78 -7.11
C ARG A 78 10.24 -8.33 -8.19
N GLY A 79 10.07 -7.89 -9.44
CA GLY A 79 10.94 -8.28 -10.55
C GLY A 79 12.40 -7.89 -10.30
N ALA A 80 12.65 -6.67 -9.84
CA ALA A 80 13.99 -6.21 -9.51
C ALA A 80 14.59 -7.00 -8.33
N ALA A 81 13.82 -7.25 -7.27
CA ALA A 81 14.26 -7.98 -6.08
C ALA A 81 14.62 -9.45 -6.36
N ALA A 82 14.06 -10.05 -7.40
CA ALA A 82 14.35 -11.43 -7.79
C ALA A 82 15.78 -11.62 -8.32
N THR A 83 16.43 -10.56 -8.81
CA THR A 83 17.73 -10.63 -9.49
C THR A 83 18.82 -9.71 -8.90
N ASP A 84 18.44 -8.84 -7.97
CA ASP A 84 19.34 -7.80 -7.44
C ASP A 84 19.14 -7.67 -5.92
N SER A 85 20.19 -7.92 -5.16
CA SER A 85 20.16 -7.92 -3.69
C SER A 85 19.90 -6.53 -3.09
N GLU A 86 20.34 -5.46 -3.75
CA GLU A 86 20.04 -4.08 -3.30
C GLU A 86 18.56 -3.77 -3.50
N ALA A 87 17.97 -4.21 -4.61
CA ALA A 87 16.54 -4.10 -4.87
C ALA A 87 15.72 -4.92 -3.87
N ALA A 88 16.18 -6.13 -3.53
CA ALA A 88 15.55 -6.96 -2.49
C ALA A 88 15.57 -6.26 -1.12
N THR A 89 16.66 -5.61 -0.77
CA THR A 89 16.78 -4.82 0.47
C THR A 89 15.81 -3.63 0.45
N GLU A 90 15.66 -2.95 -0.68
CA GLU A 90 14.74 -1.82 -0.83
C GLU A 90 13.27 -2.27 -0.73
N LEU A 91 12.92 -3.40 -1.37
CA LEU A 91 11.59 -4.00 -1.23
C LEU A 91 11.29 -4.36 0.23
N HIS A 92 12.23 -5.02 0.91
CA HIS A 92 12.08 -5.36 2.32
C HIS A 92 11.82 -4.12 3.18
N SER A 93 12.62 -3.06 2.99
CA SER A 93 12.46 -1.79 3.69
C SER A 93 11.09 -1.14 3.41
N ALA A 94 10.63 -1.18 2.16
CA ALA A 94 9.32 -0.66 1.77
C ALA A 94 8.16 -1.41 2.46
N LEU A 95 8.24 -2.74 2.49
CA LEU A 95 7.24 -3.60 3.15
C LEU A 95 7.25 -3.41 4.68
N GLN A 96 8.42 -3.24 5.30
CA GLN A 96 8.51 -2.92 6.72
C GLN A 96 7.90 -1.55 7.04
N GLY A 97 8.21 -0.53 6.24
CA GLY A 97 7.61 0.81 6.40
C GLY A 97 6.09 0.77 6.31
N ARG A 98 5.54 0.04 5.33
CA ARG A 98 4.09 -0.19 5.21
C ARG A 98 3.53 -0.86 6.46
N ARG A 99 4.18 -1.92 6.94
CA ARG A 99 3.75 -2.66 8.13
C ARG A 99 3.70 -1.77 9.38
N THR A 100 4.71 -0.94 9.58
CA THR A 100 4.77 0.04 10.68
C THR A 100 3.63 1.06 10.59
N HIS A 101 3.39 1.60 9.40
CA HIS A 101 2.31 2.57 9.17
C HIS A 101 0.93 1.98 9.47
N LEU A 102 0.65 0.77 8.99
CA LEU A 102 -0.63 0.09 9.23
C LEU A 102 -0.82 -0.27 10.71
N ASN A 103 0.24 -0.71 11.39
CA ASN A 103 0.18 -0.99 12.82
C ASN A 103 -0.15 0.28 13.63
N HIS A 104 0.47 1.42 13.29
CA HIS A 104 0.18 2.68 13.94
C HIS A 104 -1.31 3.08 13.81
N PHE A 105 -1.90 2.90 12.61
CA PHE A 105 -3.33 3.17 12.40
C PHE A 105 -4.20 2.26 13.29
N ILE A 106 -3.88 0.97 13.37
CA ILE A 106 -4.62 0.01 14.20
C ILE A 106 -4.48 0.34 15.70
N GLU A 107 -3.29 0.67 16.17
CA GLU A 107 -3.06 1.08 17.56
C GLU A 107 -3.88 2.32 17.92
N ALA A 108 -3.85 3.35 17.07
CA ALA A 108 -4.61 4.58 17.25
C ALA A 108 -6.14 4.40 17.16
N SER A 109 -6.60 3.30 16.57
CA SER A 109 -8.03 2.98 16.43
C SER A 109 -8.50 1.86 17.37
N SER A 110 -7.62 1.32 18.20
CA SER A 110 -7.86 0.11 18.99
C SER A 110 -9.06 0.19 19.94
N THR A 111 -9.39 1.38 20.43
CA THR A 111 -10.55 1.62 21.33
C THR A 111 -11.90 1.35 20.68
N PHE A 112 -11.95 1.30 19.34
CA PHE A 112 -13.19 1.03 18.58
C PHE A 112 -13.37 -0.45 18.24
N PHE A 113 -12.35 -1.27 18.45
CA PHE A 113 -12.35 -2.65 18.01
C PHE A 113 -13.02 -3.58 19.01
N ARG A 114 -13.43 -4.74 18.52
CA ARG A 114 -14.01 -5.81 19.35
C ARG A 114 -13.04 -6.18 20.48
N GLN A 115 -13.57 -6.35 21.69
CA GLN A 115 -12.77 -6.64 22.88
C GLN A 115 -12.07 -8.02 22.81
N GLU A 116 -12.61 -8.95 22.02
CA GLU A 116 -12.06 -10.29 21.83
C GLU A 116 -10.80 -10.28 20.94
N LEU A 117 -10.54 -9.19 20.21
CA LEU A 117 -9.35 -9.05 19.37
C LEU A 117 -8.22 -8.37 20.12
N THR A 118 -7.10 -9.04 20.19
CA THR A 118 -5.85 -8.35 20.54
C THR A 118 -5.44 -7.39 19.42
N THR A 119 -4.70 -6.32 19.75
CA THR A 119 -4.15 -5.39 18.75
C THR A 119 -3.32 -6.12 17.70
N ALA A 120 -2.60 -7.17 18.09
CA ALA A 120 -1.80 -7.98 17.16
C ALA A 120 -2.68 -8.74 16.15
N GLN A 121 -3.82 -9.30 16.60
CA GLN A 121 -4.79 -9.98 15.73
C GLN A 121 -5.48 -8.98 14.79
N ALA A 122 -5.93 -7.83 15.30
CA ALA A 122 -6.52 -6.77 14.49
C ALA A 122 -5.54 -6.29 13.41
N SER A 123 -4.27 -6.07 13.77
CA SER A 123 -3.21 -5.71 12.81
C SER A 123 -2.97 -6.80 11.76
N ALA A 124 -3.02 -8.06 12.13
CA ALA A 124 -2.84 -9.16 11.18
C ALA A 124 -4.01 -9.25 10.18
N ILE A 125 -5.25 -9.17 10.65
CA ILE A 125 -6.47 -9.15 9.83
C ILE A 125 -6.41 -7.96 8.86
N PHE A 126 -6.14 -6.78 9.39
CA PHE A 126 -6.08 -5.54 8.60
C PHE A 126 -5.03 -5.63 7.47
N ARG A 127 -3.82 -6.09 7.80
CA ARG A 127 -2.76 -6.25 6.80
C ARG A 127 -3.11 -7.29 5.74
N ALA A 128 -3.74 -8.41 6.13
CA ALA A 128 -4.16 -9.44 5.19
C ALA A 128 -5.22 -8.93 4.21
N LEU A 129 -6.23 -8.20 4.70
CA LEU A 129 -7.31 -7.67 3.88
C LEU A 129 -6.87 -6.50 2.96
N THR A 130 -5.74 -5.85 3.25
CA THR A 130 -5.21 -4.72 2.48
C THR A 130 -4.01 -5.09 1.59
N LEU A 131 -3.78 -6.37 1.29
CA LEU A 131 -2.72 -6.82 0.39
C LEU A 131 -3.00 -6.45 -1.07
N ALA A 132 -1.93 -6.21 -1.83
CA ALA A 132 -2.01 -6.01 -3.28
C ALA A 132 -2.60 -7.22 -4.00
N GLU A 133 -2.21 -8.41 -3.57
CA GLU A 133 -2.67 -9.68 -4.12
C GLU A 133 -4.19 -9.85 -4.02
N LEU A 134 -4.78 -9.37 -2.94
CA LEU A 134 -6.23 -9.43 -2.76
C LEU A 134 -6.97 -8.46 -3.69
N TYR A 135 -6.42 -7.26 -3.87
CA TYR A 135 -6.93 -6.31 -4.86
C TYR A 135 -6.85 -6.88 -6.28
N GLU A 136 -5.70 -7.42 -6.64
CA GLU A 136 -5.45 -8.01 -7.96
C GLU A 136 -6.37 -9.21 -8.23
N GLU A 137 -6.54 -10.11 -7.26
CA GLU A 137 -7.44 -11.26 -7.37
C GLU A 137 -8.88 -10.82 -7.66
N LEU A 138 -9.40 -9.85 -6.93
CA LEU A 138 -10.79 -9.43 -7.08
C LEU A 138 -11.01 -8.58 -8.34
N THR A 139 -10.11 -7.63 -8.63
CA THR A 139 -10.33 -6.70 -9.75
C THR A 139 -9.82 -7.23 -11.08
N THR A 140 -8.64 -7.86 -11.11
CA THR A 140 -8.01 -8.31 -12.37
C THR A 140 -8.49 -9.69 -12.77
N TYR A 141 -8.53 -10.66 -11.83
CA TYR A 141 -8.87 -12.04 -12.16
C TYR A 141 -10.35 -12.35 -11.99
N SER A 142 -11.03 -11.75 -11.02
CA SER A 142 -12.46 -11.95 -10.77
C SER A 142 -13.38 -10.90 -11.41
N GLY A 143 -12.81 -9.86 -12.04
CA GLY A 143 -13.56 -8.88 -12.84
C GLY A 143 -14.38 -7.87 -12.03
N TRP A 144 -14.08 -7.68 -10.75
CA TRP A 144 -14.75 -6.66 -9.95
C TRP A 144 -14.34 -5.26 -10.39
N SER A 145 -15.26 -4.30 -10.28
CA SER A 145 -14.87 -2.90 -10.38
C SER A 145 -14.08 -2.46 -9.13
N ALA A 146 -13.30 -1.39 -9.28
CA ALA A 146 -12.60 -0.80 -8.14
C ALA A 146 -13.57 -0.29 -7.06
N ASP A 147 -14.77 0.14 -7.45
CA ASP A 147 -15.83 0.57 -6.54
C ASP A 147 -16.41 -0.63 -5.75
N ASP A 148 -16.65 -1.77 -6.40
CA ASP A 148 -17.11 -2.99 -5.72
C ASP A 148 -16.08 -3.49 -4.72
N TYR A 149 -14.79 -3.45 -5.09
CA TYR A 149 -13.70 -3.79 -4.17
C TYR A 149 -13.69 -2.87 -2.94
N GLU A 150 -13.76 -1.56 -3.14
CA GLU A 150 -13.76 -0.57 -2.05
C GLU A 150 -14.92 -0.80 -1.08
N GLN A 151 -16.14 -0.97 -1.60
CA GLN A 151 -17.33 -1.24 -0.79
C GLN A 151 -17.19 -2.55 0.00
N TRP A 152 -16.76 -3.61 -0.67
CA TRP A 152 -16.56 -4.91 -0.04
C TRP A 152 -15.50 -4.84 1.06
N LEU A 153 -14.36 -4.18 0.78
CA LEU A 153 -13.29 -4.04 1.75
C LEU A 153 -13.75 -3.26 2.98
N ALA A 154 -14.46 -2.14 2.78
CA ALA A 154 -15.00 -1.34 3.87
C ALA A 154 -15.93 -2.15 4.77
N GLN A 155 -16.86 -2.89 4.17
CA GLN A 155 -17.79 -3.75 4.91
C GLN A 155 -17.06 -4.88 5.64
N THR A 156 -16.13 -5.53 4.98
CA THR A 156 -15.35 -6.63 5.56
C THR A 156 -14.50 -6.16 6.74
N LEU A 157 -13.83 -5.02 6.61
CA LEU A 157 -13.06 -4.42 7.71
C LEU A 157 -13.96 -4.10 8.91
N LYS A 158 -15.14 -3.52 8.68
CA LYS A 158 -16.11 -3.22 9.75
C LYS A 158 -16.58 -4.50 10.44
N GLN A 159 -16.95 -5.52 9.66
CA GLN A 159 -17.41 -6.81 10.20
C GLN A 159 -16.34 -7.53 11.00
N GLN A 160 -15.07 -7.44 10.57
CA GLN A 160 -13.97 -8.13 11.22
C GLN A 160 -13.42 -7.39 12.45
N LEU A 161 -13.42 -6.08 12.44
CA LEU A 161 -12.73 -5.28 13.46
C LEU A 161 -13.67 -4.60 14.47
N LEU A 162 -14.85 -4.14 14.05
CA LEU A 162 -15.74 -3.40 14.95
C LEU A 162 -16.66 -4.30 15.77
N MET A 163 -17.05 -3.80 16.93
CA MET A 163 -18.12 -4.41 17.72
C MET A 163 -19.41 -4.46 16.89
N GLN A 164 -20.04 -5.62 16.81
CA GLN A 164 -21.37 -5.74 16.25
C GLN A 164 -22.36 -5.10 17.24
N LYS A 165 -23.17 -4.16 16.73
CA LYS A 165 -24.28 -3.57 17.51
C LYS A 165 -25.38 -4.58 17.71
#